data_a06b89d15961b8c9c5747934e84ec5e7
#
_entry.id   a06b89d15961b8c9c5747934e84ec5e7
#
_cell.length_a   1.000
_cell.length_b   1.000
_cell.length_c   1.000
_cell.angle_alpha   90.00
_cell.angle_beta   90.00
_cell.angle_gamma   90.00
#
_symmetry.space_group_name_H-M   'P 1'
#
loop_
_entity.id
_entity.type
_entity.pdbx_description
1 polymer ?
#
loop_
_entity_poly.entity_id
_entity_poly.type
_entity_poly.pdbx_seq_one_letter_code
_entity_poly.pdbx_strand_id
1 'polypeptide(L)'
;MSENRYGEKREESETGMKLQNCETQESENKVQESTNEQIKDMGQVVLNSNSRKHKVELLTIIGEVEGHESAPSHSKTTKYEHVLPKLAIIEDDEEIEGLLILLNTVGGDVEAGLAIAEMIASLSIPTVSLVLGGGHSIGVPMAVSADYSF
;
A
#
# COMPACT_ATOMS: atom_id res chain seq x y z
N MET A 1 -6.72 -34.18 53.64
CA MET A 1 -5.84 -33.13 53.07
C MET A 1 -5.62 -33.44 51.60
N SER A 2 -6.57 -33.11 50.72
CA SER A 2 -6.44 -33.26 49.28
C SER A 2 -7.46 -32.37 48.54
N GLU A 3 -7.41 -31.07 48.81
CA GLU A 3 -8.16 -30.07 48.07
C GLU A 3 -7.26 -28.85 47.96
N ASN A 4 -6.51 -28.71 46.87
CA ASN A 4 -6.07 -27.40 46.37
C ASN A 4 -5.16 -27.51 45.12
N ARG A 5 -5.24 -28.55 44.31
CA ARG A 5 -4.38 -28.66 43.11
C ARG A 5 -5.11 -28.36 41.80
N TYR A 6 -6.43 -28.18 41.84
CA TYR A 6 -7.26 -27.87 40.64
C TYR A 6 -7.58 -26.39 40.46
N GLY A 7 -7.45 -25.56 41.50
CA GLY A 7 -7.67 -24.12 41.45
C GLY A 7 -6.52 -23.38 40.76
N GLU A 8 -5.27 -23.69 41.17
CA GLU A 8 -4.08 -23.00 40.63
C GLU A 8 -3.86 -23.19 39.12
N LYS A 9 -4.17 -24.40 38.59
CA LYS A 9 -4.03 -24.65 37.14
C LYS A 9 -5.05 -23.90 36.25
N ARG A 10 -6.21 -23.52 36.81
CA ARG A 10 -7.21 -22.74 36.08
C ARG A 10 -6.83 -21.26 36.03
N GLU A 11 -6.32 -20.69 37.11
CA GLU A 11 -5.90 -19.27 37.14
C GLU A 11 -4.67 -19.00 36.29
N GLU A 12 -3.68 -19.92 36.25
CA GLU A 12 -2.52 -19.80 35.33
C GLU A 12 -2.91 -19.90 33.86
N SER A 13 -3.90 -20.74 33.50
CA SER A 13 -4.36 -20.85 32.11
C SER A 13 -5.17 -19.62 31.66
N GLU A 14 -5.98 -19.04 32.53
CA GLU A 14 -6.75 -17.83 32.22
C GLU A 14 -5.86 -16.57 32.15
N THR A 15 -4.84 -16.50 32.99
CA THR A 15 -3.88 -15.38 32.97
C THR A 15 -2.99 -15.44 31.74
N GLY A 16 -2.51 -16.62 31.33
CA GLY A 16 -1.75 -16.83 30.10
C GLY A 16 -2.55 -16.50 28.84
N MET A 17 -3.83 -16.87 28.81
CA MET A 17 -4.72 -16.58 27.69
C MET A 17 -5.09 -15.08 27.58
N LYS A 18 -5.21 -14.37 28.72
CA LYS A 18 -5.40 -12.92 28.76
C LYS A 18 -4.16 -12.15 28.32
N LEU A 19 -2.97 -12.60 28.69
CA LEU A 19 -1.71 -11.98 28.27
C LEU A 19 -1.48 -12.16 26.76
N GLN A 20 -1.69 -13.35 26.22
CA GLN A 20 -1.59 -13.60 24.77
C GLN A 20 -2.60 -12.76 23.96
N ASN A 21 -3.84 -12.63 24.43
CA ASN A 21 -4.83 -11.80 23.77
C ASN A 21 -4.48 -10.30 23.84
N CYS A 22 -3.84 -9.83 24.91
CA CYS A 22 -3.40 -8.44 25.04
C CYS A 22 -2.24 -8.13 24.09
N GLU A 23 -1.24 -8.99 23.98
CA GLU A 23 -0.10 -8.85 23.07
C GLU A 23 -0.55 -8.90 21.60
N THR A 24 -1.52 -9.75 21.26
CA THR A 24 -2.08 -9.83 19.91
C THR A 24 -2.83 -8.56 19.55
N GLN A 25 -3.64 -8.01 20.47
CA GLN A 25 -4.38 -6.75 20.24
C GLN A 25 -3.45 -5.53 20.16
N GLU A 26 -2.37 -5.48 20.93
CA GLU A 26 -1.38 -4.39 20.82
C GLU A 26 -0.59 -4.46 19.52
N SER A 27 -0.26 -5.65 19.01
CA SER A 27 0.40 -5.82 17.73
C SER A 27 -0.52 -5.46 16.56
N GLU A 28 -1.78 -5.88 16.58
CA GLU A 28 -2.79 -5.51 15.58
C GLU A 28 -3.06 -4.00 15.56
N ASN A 29 -3.15 -3.34 16.71
CA ASN A 29 -3.32 -1.89 16.80
C ASN A 29 -2.11 -1.12 16.25
N LYS A 30 -0.89 -1.55 16.53
CA LYS A 30 0.33 -0.93 15.98
C LYS A 30 0.41 -1.07 14.45
N VAL A 31 0.04 -2.24 13.92
CA VAL A 31 -0.02 -2.46 12.46
C VAL A 31 -1.10 -1.58 11.83
N GLN A 32 -2.27 -1.45 12.43
CA GLN A 32 -3.34 -0.58 11.94
C GLN A 32 -2.97 0.91 12.02
N GLU A 33 -2.29 1.37 13.07
CA GLU A 33 -1.82 2.76 13.16
C GLU A 33 -0.76 3.06 12.08
N SER A 34 0.23 2.19 11.88
CA SER A 34 1.23 2.36 10.82
C SER A 34 0.62 2.34 9.42
N THR A 35 -0.36 1.48 9.18
CA THR A 35 -1.10 1.43 7.91
C THR A 35 -1.92 2.70 7.68
N ASN A 36 -2.58 3.21 8.72
CA ASN A 36 -3.36 4.45 8.62
C ASN A 36 -2.48 5.69 8.38
N GLU A 37 -1.26 5.74 8.93
CA GLU A 37 -0.29 6.79 8.65
C GLU A 37 0.20 6.71 7.20
N GLN A 38 0.52 5.53 6.69
CA GLN A 38 0.89 5.31 5.29
C GLN A 38 -0.22 5.71 4.31
N ILE A 39 -1.49 5.42 4.66
CA ILE A 39 -2.64 5.84 3.85
C ILE A 39 -2.77 7.37 3.83
N LYS A 40 -2.57 8.05 4.97
CA LYS A 40 -2.68 9.51 5.07
C LYS A 40 -1.58 10.23 4.30
N ASP A 41 -0.35 9.76 4.40
CA ASP A 41 0.81 10.45 3.85
C ASP A 41 1.07 10.09 2.38
N MET A 42 0.79 8.85 1.97
CA MET A 42 1.16 8.35 0.65
C MET A 42 0.03 7.66 -0.12
N GLY A 43 -1.17 7.54 0.46
CA GLY A 43 -2.31 6.87 -0.18
C GLY A 43 -2.08 5.39 -0.49
N GLN A 44 -1.31 4.70 0.35
CA GLN A 44 -0.83 3.36 0.08
C GLN A 44 -1.36 2.37 1.10
N VAL A 45 -1.76 1.20 0.64
CA VAL A 45 -2.21 0.08 1.48
C VAL A 45 -1.63 -1.21 0.94
N VAL A 46 -1.08 -2.03 1.81
CA VAL A 46 -0.80 -3.43 1.52
C VAL A 46 -2.07 -4.23 1.76
N LEU A 47 -2.61 -4.83 0.72
CA LEU A 47 -3.80 -5.65 0.82
C LEU A 47 -3.42 -7.06 1.28
N ASN A 48 -3.33 -7.28 2.57
CA ASN A 48 -3.18 -8.61 3.14
C ASN A 48 -4.53 -9.30 3.18
N SER A 49 -4.81 -10.15 2.20
CA SER A 49 -5.97 -11.03 2.27
C SER A 49 -5.64 -12.23 3.15
N ASN A 50 -6.19 -12.28 4.36
CA ASN A 50 -6.09 -13.44 5.26
C ASN A 50 -6.61 -14.76 4.66
N SER A 51 -7.28 -14.71 3.52
CA SER A 51 -7.85 -15.88 2.83
C SER A 51 -7.12 -16.27 1.55
N ARG A 52 -6.19 -15.45 1.05
CA ARG A 52 -5.37 -15.72 -0.14
C ARG A 52 -3.90 -15.50 0.20
N LYS A 53 -3.05 -16.42 -0.22
CA LYS A 53 -1.61 -16.41 0.05
C LYS A 53 -0.83 -15.37 -0.76
N HIS A 54 -1.51 -14.46 -1.48
CA HIS A 54 -0.89 -13.52 -2.39
C HIS A 54 -0.82 -12.12 -1.79
N LYS A 55 0.37 -11.54 -1.76
CA LYS A 55 0.64 -10.17 -1.34
C LYS A 55 0.58 -9.25 -2.54
N VAL A 56 -0.43 -8.41 -2.61
CA VAL A 56 -0.61 -7.41 -3.67
C VAL A 56 -0.42 -6.02 -3.08
N GLU A 57 0.49 -5.25 -3.68
CA GLU A 57 0.71 -3.86 -3.28
C GLU A 57 -0.25 -2.93 -4.01
N LEU A 58 -0.71 -1.88 -3.32
CA LEU A 58 -1.56 -0.84 -3.87
C LEU A 58 -0.78 0.46 -4.02
N LEU A 59 -0.75 1.00 -5.24
CA LEU A 59 -0.23 2.32 -5.54
C LEU A 59 -1.37 3.23 -6.00
N THR A 60 -1.48 4.42 -5.42
CA THR A 60 -2.47 5.42 -5.84
C THR A 60 -1.80 6.61 -6.51
N ILE A 61 -2.33 7.03 -7.68
CA ILE A 61 -1.93 8.23 -8.41
C ILE A 61 -3.17 9.12 -8.52
N ILE A 62 -3.28 10.06 -7.58
CA ILE A 62 -4.48 10.90 -7.43
C ILE A 62 -4.11 12.38 -7.48
N GLY A 63 -4.88 13.15 -8.27
CA GLY A 63 -4.65 14.58 -8.46
C GLY A 63 -3.65 14.87 -9.55
N GLU A 64 -2.92 15.97 -9.43
CA GLU A 64 -1.91 16.40 -10.41
C GLU A 64 -0.58 15.65 -10.20
N VAL A 65 0.07 15.26 -11.28
CA VAL A 65 1.43 14.67 -11.22
C VAL A 65 2.43 15.80 -11.05
N GLU A 66 3.05 15.86 -9.87
CA GLU A 66 4.04 16.86 -9.52
C GLU A 66 5.45 16.37 -9.88
N GLY A 67 6.17 17.17 -10.64
CA GLY A 67 7.53 16.91 -11.09
C GLY A 67 8.56 17.78 -10.38
N HIS A 68 9.37 18.49 -11.15
CA HIS A 68 10.46 19.33 -10.61
C HIS A 68 9.97 20.63 -9.96
N GLU A 69 8.79 21.11 -10.33
CA GLU A 69 8.20 22.29 -9.73
C GLU A 69 7.12 21.89 -8.72
N SER A 70 7.14 22.54 -7.56
CA SER A 70 6.13 22.28 -6.52
C SER A 70 4.79 22.90 -6.92
N ALA A 71 3.74 22.11 -6.89
CA ALA A 71 2.38 22.59 -7.09
C ALA A 71 1.93 23.50 -5.93
N PRO A 72 0.92 24.35 -6.13
CA PRO A 72 0.34 25.17 -5.06
C PRO A 72 -0.13 24.33 -3.88
N SER A 73 0.05 24.82 -2.67
CA SER A 73 -0.24 24.08 -1.42
C SER A 73 -1.69 23.62 -1.24
N HIS A 74 -2.62 24.15 -2.06
CA HIS A 74 -4.03 23.76 -2.06
C HIS A 74 -4.37 22.68 -3.10
N SER A 75 -3.42 22.30 -3.96
CA SER A 75 -3.62 21.23 -4.95
C SER A 75 -3.33 19.87 -4.35
N LYS A 76 -4.15 18.88 -4.72
CA LYS A 76 -3.83 17.49 -4.45
C LYS A 76 -2.88 16.99 -5.53
N THR A 77 -1.73 16.49 -5.14
CA THR A 77 -0.69 16.05 -6.05
C THR A 77 -0.18 14.66 -5.71
N THR A 78 0.33 13.99 -6.72
CA THR A 78 1.17 12.79 -6.58
C THR A 78 2.58 13.16 -7.00
N LYS A 79 3.52 13.08 -6.05
CA LYS A 79 4.92 13.44 -6.28
C LYS A 79 5.70 12.28 -6.85
N TYR A 80 6.33 12.48 -8.01
CA TYR A 80 7.06 11.41 -8.69
C TYR A 80 8.27 10.94 -7.89
N GLU A 81 8.94 11.82 -7.13
CA GLU A 81 10.05 11.46 -6.26
C GLU A 81 9.67 10.54 -5.10
N HIS A 82 8.37 10.41 -4.78
CA HIS A 82 7.85 9.44 -3.82
C HIS A 82 7.42 8.13 -4.49
N VAL A 83 6.95 8.21 -5.74
CA VAL A 83 6.47 7.06 -6.50
C VAL A 83 7.63 6.18 -6.99
N LEU A 84 8.67 6.78 -7.57
CA LEU A 84 9.80 6.02 -8.14
C LEU A 84 10.53 5.14 -7.10
N PRO A 85 10.93 5.65 -5.92
CA PRO A 85 11.58 4.81 -4.91
C PRO A 85 10.66 3.68 -4.41
N LYS A 86 9.34 3.93 -4.35
CA LYS A 86 8.39 2.91 -3.96
C LYS A 86 8.30 1.79 -5.00
N LEU A 87 8.22 2.12 -6.29
CA LEU A 87 8.24 1.12 -7.36
C LEU A 87 9.53 0.30 -7.33
N ALA A 88 10.67 0.92 -7.00
CA ALA A 88 11.93 0.22 -6.84
C ALA A 88 11.91 -0.77 -5.65
N ILE A 89 11.31 -0.39 -4.53
CA ILE A 89 11.14 -1.27 -3.36
C ILE A 89 10.21 -2.44 -3.71
N ILE A 90 9.12 -2.17 -4.45
CA ILE A 90 8.17 -3.20 -4.88
C ILE A 90 8.87 -4.23 -5.79
N GLU A 91 9.75 -3.80 -6.69
CA GLU A 91 10.53 -4.69 -7.56
C GLU A 91 11.55 -5.54 -6.78
N ASP A 92 12.13 -5.00 -5.70
CA ASP A 92 13.14 -5.69 -4.88
C ASP A 92 12.54 -6.64 -3.82
N ASP A 93 11.24 -6.50 -3.50
CA ASP A 93 10.57 -7.32 -2.48
C ASP A 93 9.98 -8.61 -3.09
N GLU A 94 10.70 -9.73 -2.91
CA GLU A 94 10.30 -11.06 -3.39
C GLU A 94 8.95 -11.56 -2.81
N GLU A 95 8.42 -10.95 -1.75
CA GLU A 95 7.12 -11.31 -1.20
C GLU A 95 5.95 -10.68 -1.96
N ILE A 96 6.19 -9.59 -2.71
CA ILE A 96 5.16 -8.89 -3.48
C ILE A 96 4.93 -9.64 -4.80
N GLU A 97 3.70 -10.14 -4.99
CA GLU A 97 3.31 -10.95 -6.14
C GLU A 97 2.54 -10.18 -7.21
N GLY A 98 2.27 -8.91 -6.98
CA GLY A 98 1.59 -8.05 -7.95
C GLY A 98 1.38 -6.63 -7.47
N LEU A 99 1.13 -5.73 -8.41
CA LEU A 99 0.88 -4.32 -8.17
C LEU A 99 -0.48 -3.91 -8.75
N LEU A 100 -1.35 -3.33 -7.91
CA LEU A 100 -2.57 -2.65 -8.34
C LEU A 100 -2.36 -1.15 -8.30
N ILE A 101 -2.57 -0.47 -9.43
CA ILE A 101 -2.40 0.96 -9.58
C ILE A 101 -3.78 1.61 -9.74
N LEU A 102 -4.19 2.45 -8.79
CA LEU A 102 -5.39 3.25 -8.89
C LEU A 102 -5.04 4.64 -9.44
N LEU A 103 -5.64 5.01 -10.57
CA LEU A 103 -5.44 6.30 -11.20
C LEU A 103 -6.73 7.15 -11.15
N ASN A 104 -6.60 8.37 -10.67
CA ASN A 104 -7.57 9.45 -10.82
C ASN A 104 -6.82 10.77 -10.94
N THR A 105 -6.32 11.06 -12.13
CA THR A 105 -5.42 12.19 -12.37
C THR A 105 -5.89 13.05 -13.55
N VAL A 106 -5.66 14.35 -13.43
CA VAL A 106 -5.81 15.33 -14.51
C VAL A 106 -4.58 15.40 -15.41
N GLY A 107 -3.51 14.67 -15.06
CA GLY A 107 -2.19 14.77 -15.66
C GLY A 107 -1.26 15.62 -14.80
N GLY A 108 -0.34 16.36 -15.42
CA GLY A 108 0.63 17.21 -14.74
C GLY A 108 1.96 17.23 -15.48
N ASP A 109 3.07 17.16 -14.74
CA ASP A 109 4.41 17.15 -15.31
C ASP A 109 4.63 15.93 -16.21
N VAL A 110 4.99 16.19 -17.46
CA VAL A 110 5.11 15.17 -18.51
C VAL A 110 6.31 14.27 -18.27
N GLU A 111 7.45 14.85 -17.89
CA GLU A 111 8.68 14.09 -17.66
C GLU A 111 8.54 13.17 -16.43
N ALA A 112 7.95 13.69 -15.36
CA ALA A 112 7.65 12.92 -14.16
C ALA A 112 6.68 11.76 -14.45
N GLY A 113 5.61 12.02 -15.20
CA GLY A 113 4.64 10.98 -15.55
C GLY A 113 5.21 9.93 -16.50
N LEU A 114 6.08 10.31 -17.45
CA LEU A 114 6.80 9.36 -18.29
C LEU A 114 7.75 8.50 -17.47
N ALA A 115 8.51 9.07 -16.52
CA ALA A 115 9.38 8.32 -15.64
C ALA A 115 8.60 7.28 -14.80
N ILE A 116 7.42 7.63 -14.29
CA ILE A 116 6.53 6.71 -13.60
C ILE A 116 6.05 5.60 -14.55
N ALA A 117 5.61 5.94 -15.75
CA ALA A 117 5.13 4.97 -16.75
C ALA A 117 6.22 3.97 -17.16
N GLU A 118 7.43 4.46 -17.43
CA GLU A 118 8.59 3.63 -17.76
C GLU A 118 8.97 2.69 -16.61
N MET A 119 8.93 3.19 -15.36
CA MET A 119 9.21 2.40 -14.18
C MET A 119 8.15 1.30 -13.99
N ILE A 120 6.84 1.61 -14.17
CA ILE A 120 5.76 0.60 -14.12
C ILE A 120 5.99 -0.46 -15.19
N ALA A 121 6.30 -0.07 -16.43
CA ALA A 121 6.53 -1.00 -17.54
C ALA A 121 7.79 -1.86 -17.35
N SER A 122 8.72 -1.47 -16.48
CA SER A 122 9.95 -2.20 -16.20
C SER A 122 9.84 -3.23 -15.07
N LEU A 123 8.72 -3.23 -14.32
CA LEU A 123 8.52 -4.18 -13.22
C LEU A 123 8.40 -5.61 -13.74
N SER A 124 8.99 -6.55 -13.02
CA SER A 124 8.94 -7.99 -13.34
C SER A 124 7.69 -8.69 -12.80
N ILE A 125 7.00 -8.08 -11.83
CA ILE A 125 5.77 -8.60 -11.24
C ILE A 125 4.54 -8.20 -12.07
N PRO A 126 3.44 -8.98 -12.04
CA PRO A 126 2.18 -8.62 -12.70
C PRO A 126 1.63 -7.27 -12.22
N THR A 127 1.28 -6.41 -13.16
CA THR A 127 0.76 -5.07 -12.90
C THR A 127 -0.63 -4.86 -13.48
N VAL A 128 -1.50 -4.21 -12.71
CA VAL A 128 -2.86 -3.87 -13.12
C VAL A 128 -3.12 -2.40 -12.83
N SER A 129 -3.53 -1.65 -13.83
CA SER A 129 -4.03 -0.29 -13.64
C SER A 129 -5.55 -0.24 -13.67
N LEU A 130 -6.13 0.55 -12.77
CA LEU A 130 -7.56 0.81 -12.70
C LEU A 130 -7.81 2.32 -12.69
N VAL A 131 -8.39 2.84 -13.78
CA VAL A 131 -8.70 4.27 -13.91
C VAL A 131 -10.06 4.55 -13.30
N LEU A 132 -10.08 5.27 -12.18
CA LEU A 132 -11.28 5.63 -11.43
C LEU A 132 -11.59 7.12 -11.61
N GLY A 133 -12.48 7.45 -12.52
CA GLY A 133 -12.90 8.81 -12.81
C GLY A 133 -12.12 9.43 -13.97
N GLY A 134 -10.84 9.79 -13.79
CA GLY A 134 -10.05 10.45 -14.83
C GLY A 134 -8.64 9.91 -14.98
N GLY A 135 -8.20 9.71 -16.23
CA GLY A 135 -6.83 9.43 -16.61
C GLY A 135 -6.45 10.33 -17.78
N HIS A 136 -6.26 11.65 -17.50
CA HIS A 136 -6.06 12.65 -18.55
C HIS A 136 -4.58 12.92 -18.82
N SER A 137 -4.27 13.41 -20.04
CA SER A 137 -2.91 13.83 -20.43
C SER A 137 -1.87 12.73 -20.14
N ILE A 138 -0.84 13.02 -19.33
CA ILE A 138 0.20 12.07 -18.96
C ILE A 138 -0.34 10.87 -18.11
N GLY A 139 -1.55 10.99 -17.59
CA GLY A 139 -2.26 9.87 -16.94
C GLY A 139 -2.52 8.70 -17.89
N VAL A 140 -2.68 8.94 -19.19
CA VAL A 140 -2.92 7.87 -20.17
C VAL A 140 -1.70 6.95 -20.32
N PRO A 141 -0.47 7.45 -20.61
CA PRO A 141 0.72 6.61 -20.62
C PRO A 141 0.90 5.79 -19.33
N MET A 142 0.71 6.41 -18.16
CA MET A 142 0.80 5.68 -16.88
C MET A 142 -0.25 4.57 -16.77
N ALA A 143 -1.47 4.80 -17.25
CA ALA A 143 -2.51 3.78 -17.23
C ALA A 143 -2.18 2.58 -18.11
N VAL A 144 -1.67 2.82 -19.33
CA VAL A 144 -1.40 1.75 -20.30
C VAL A 144 -0.01 1.12 -20.16
N SER A 145 0.82 1.58 -19.24
CA SER A 145 2.13 0.99 -18.95
C SER A 145 2.06 -0.28 -18.11
N ALA A 146 0.93 -0.53 -17.46
CA ALA A 146 0.67 -1.79 -16.75
C ALA A 146 0.33 -2.92 -17.73
N ASP A 147 0.53 -4.19 -17.31
CA ASP A 147 0.18 -5.37 -18.12
C ASP A 147 -1.30 -5.43 -18.49
N TYR A 148 -2.15 -4.97 -17.55
CA TYR A 148 -3.60 -4.88 -17.75
C TYR A 148 -4.11 -3.51 -17.30
N SER A 149 -5.00 -2.93 -18.12
CA SER A 149 -5.60 -1.61 -17.88
C SER A 149 -7.12 -1.66 -17.98
N PHE A 150 -7.81 -1.08 -16.99
CA PHE A 150 -9.28 -1.05 -16.90
C PHE A 150 -9.80 0.36 -16.61
#